data_bb4093eaaab745c5a2c1666d9a680a01
#
_entry.id   bb4093eaaab745c5a2c1666d9a680a01
#
_cell.length_a   1.000
_cell.length_b   1.000
_cell.length_c   1.000
_cell.angle_alpha   90.00
_cell.angle_beta   90.00
_cell.angle_gamma   90.00
#
_symmetry.space_group_name_H-M   'P 1'
#
loop_
_entity.id
_entity.type
_entity.pdbx_description
1 polymer ?
#
loop_
_entity_poly.entity_id
_entity_poly.type
_entity_poly.pdbx_seq_one_letter_code
_entity_poly.pdbx_strand_id
1 'polypeptide(L)'
;EVNPRSSRTVPYISKVTGIPIVPLASKVIIGNKIKELGYTPGLQPEAEYVAVKMPVFSFEKIRGADISLGPEMKSTGECLGIAKTFGEALYKAFLGAGIKLPRFKNMIMTVRDEDQPEAVEIGRRFEKIGYHIFATSGTARALNEAGVKATPVRKIEQESPNLMDLILGHKIDLVIYIPAQGAEHARDGFIIRRNAIETGVNVLTAIDTARALITSLENTDIKKLTLIDIATVQ
;
A
#
# COMPACT_ATOMS: atom_id res chain seq x y z
N GLU A 1 20.17 0.87 -5.87
CA GLU A 1 20.71 2.00 -5.10
C GLU A 1 21.34 1.52 -3.79
N VAL A 2 22.50 2.06 -3.45
CA VAL A 2 23.16 1.87 -2.15
C VAL A 2 23.29 3.21 -1.45
N ASN A 3 22.79 3.31 -0.23
CA ASN A 3 22.89 4.51 0.59
C ASN A 3 24.06 4.38 1.58
N PRO A 4 25.26 4.90 1.29
CA PRO A 4 26.45 4.77 2.16
C PRO A 4 26.39 5.75 3.36
N ARG A 5 25.31 5.73 4.08
CA ARG A 5 24.96 6.59 5.22
C ARG A 5 24.00 5.90 6.14
N SER A 6 23.78 6.43 7.33
CA SER A 6 22.69 5.99 8.21
C SER A 6 21.35 6.12 7.50
N SER A 7 20.53 5.09 7.57
CA SER A 7 19.22 5.03 6.94
C SER A 7 18.22 4.30 7.84
N ARG A 8 16.92 4.50 7.59
CA ARG A 8 15.86 3.76 8.29
C ARG A 8 15.88 2.26 7.97
N THR A 9 16.52 1.86 6.88
CA THR A 9 16.68 0.45 6.51
C THR A 9 17.54 -0.31 7.52
N VAL A 10 18.53 0.32 8.15
CA VAL A 10 19.42 -0.34 9.12
C VAL A 10 18.66 -0.88 10.34
N PRO A 11 17.85 -0.10 11.08
CA PRO A 11 17.05 -0.64 12.18
C PRO A 11 16.00 -1.66 11.72
N TYR A 12 15.44 -1.49 10.51
CA TYR A 12 14.52 -2.45 9.92
C TYR A 12 15.21 -3.81 9.73
N ILE A 13 16.34 -3.86 9.03
CA ILE A 13 17.09 -5.10 8.79
C ILE A 13 17.53 -5.74 10.11
N SER A 14 18.02 -4.94 11.06
CA SER A 14 18.41 -5.46 12.37
C SER A 14 17.26 -6.15 13.10
N LYS A 15 16.05 -5.60 13.01
CA LYS A 15 14.84 -6.20 13.63
C LYS A 15 14.40 -7.47 12.93
N VAL A 16 14.44 -7.49 11.59
CA VAL A 16 13.97 -8.62 10.79
C VAL A 16 14.92 -9.82 10.88
N THR A 17 16.24 -9.57 10.91
CA THR A 17 17.25 -10.63 10.88
C THR A 17 17.76 -11.02 12.27
N GLY A 18 17.42 -10.26 13.30
CA GLY A 18 18.02 -10.44 14.64
C GLY A 18 19.50 -10.02 14.72
N ILE A 19 20.09 -9.55 13.62
CA ILE A 19 21.50 -9.17 13.57
C ILE A 19 21.67 -7.70 13.99
N PRO A 20 22.39 -7.39 15.07
CA PRO A 20 22.55 -6.03 15.58
C PRO A 20 23.56 -5.24 14.73
N ILE A 21 23.13 -4.78 13.55
CA ILE A 21 24.02 -4.18 12.52
C ILE A 21 24.77 -2.97 13.07
N VAL A 22 24.11 -2.06 13.81
CA VAL A 22 24.79 -0.86 14.34
C VAL A 22 25.86 -1.19 15.37
N PRO A 23 25.61 -2.01 16.39
CA PRO A 23 26.66 -2.47 17.33
C PRO A 23 27.81 -3.18 16.61
N LEU A 24 27.52 -4.02 15.61
CA LEU A 24 28.55 -4.71 14.84
C LEU A 24 29.42 -3.73 14.03
N ALA A 25 28.76 -2.81 13.30
CA ALA A 25 29.47 -1.80 12.53
C ALA A 25 30.37 -0.93 13.43
N SER A 26 29.87 -0.52 14.62
CA SER A 26 30.65 0.26 15.58
C SER A 26 31.90 -0.51 16.05
N LYS A 27 31.76 -1.80 16.36
CA LYS A 27 32.91 -2.64 16.75
C LYS A 27 33.91 -2.82 15.62
N VAL A 28 33.46 -2.99 14.38
CA VAL A 28 34.33 -3.09 13.21
C VAL A 28 35.10 -1.79 12.97
N ILE A 29 34.44 -0.63 13.10
CA ILE A 29 35.08 0.69 12.95
C ILE A 29 36.23 0.87 13.94
N ILE A 30 36.11 0.37 15.16
CA ILE A 30 37.16 0.45 16.18
C ILE A 30 38.18 -0.72 16.10
N GLY A 31 38.16 -1.52 15.04
CA GLY A 31 39.21 -2.48 14.68
C GLY A 31 38.89 -3.96 14.97
N ASN A 32 37.71 -4.31 15.48
CA ASN A 32 37.34 -5.71 15.65
C ASN A 32 37.05 -6.38 14.29
N LYS A 33 37.41 -7.64 14.14
CA LYS A 33 37.05 -8.40 12.95
C LYS A 33 35.70 -9.07 13.09
N ILE A 34 34.89 -9.11 12.04
CA ILE A 34 33.55 -9.72 12.04
C ILE A 34 33.59 -11.17 12.55
N LYS A 35 34.60 -11.95 12.19
CA LYS A 35 34.78 -13.33 12.66
C LYS A 35 34.95 -13.43 14.18
N GLU A 36 35.66 -12.48 14.79
CA GLU A 36 35.84 -12.39 16.25
C GLU A 36 34.56 -12.05 16.99
N LEU A 37 33.62 -11.42 16.28
CA LEU A 37 32.28 -11.07 16.77
C LEU A 37 31.24 -12.19 16.58
N GLY A 38 31.66 -13.37 16.11
CA GLY A 38 30.79 -14.54 15.95
C GLY A 38 30.05 -14.61 14.61
N TYR A 39 30.41 -13.76 13.63
CA TYR A 39 29.77 -13.76 12.31
C TYR A 39 30.70 -14.26 11.23
N THR A 40 30.18 -15.11 10.34
CA THR A 40 30.92 -15.61 9.17
C THR A 40 30.62 -14.75 7.93
N PRO A 41 31.58 -14.61 7.00
CA PRO A 41 31.32 -14.00 5.69
C PRO A 41 30.27 -14.81 4.89
N GLY A 42 29.51 -14.11 4.07
CA GLY A 42 28.49 -14.71 3.20
C GLY A 42 27.06 -14.36 3.61
N LEU A 43 26.13 -15.02 2.96
CA LEU A 43 24.70 -14.86 3.28
C LEU A 43 24.40 -15.46 4.64
N GLN A 44 23.65 -14.72 5.43
CA GLN A 44 23.12 -15.22 6.69
C GLN A 44 21.87 -16.08 6.44
N PRO A 45 21.48 -16.96 7.38
CA PRO A 45 20.26 -17.75 7.26
C PRO A 45 19.03 -16.88 7.00
N GLU A 46 18.07 -17.41 6.24
CA GLU A 46 16.79 -16.76 6.03
C GLU A 46 16.02 -16.64 7.35
N ALA A 47 15.31 -15.52 7.50
CA ALA A 47 14.43 -15.35 8.66
C ALA A 47 13.21 -16.29 8.58
N GLU A 48 12.71 -16.75 9.72
CA GLU A 48 11.53 -17.62 9.79
C GLU A 48 10.22 -16.90 9.45
N TYR A 49 10.25 -15.58 9.30
CA TYR A 49 9.10 -14.72 9.07
C TYR A 49 9.26 -13.91 7.79
N VAL A 50 8.12 -13.62 7.17
CA VAL A 50 8.04 -12.63 6.11
C VAL A 50 7.92 -11.25 6.75
N ALA A 51 8.76 -10.32 6.30
CA ALA A 51 8.76 -8.93 6.75
C ALA A 51 8.47 -7.99 5.59
N VAL A 52 7.50 -7.10 5.78
CA VAL A 52 7.10 -6.08 4.80
C VAL A 52 7.37 -4.70 5.38
N LYS A 53 8.21 -3.92 4.69
CA LYS A 53 8.44 -2.51 4.99
C LYS A 53 7.46 -1.65 4.19
N MET A 54 6.66 -0.85 4.88
CA MET A 54 5.69 0.06 4.27
C MET A 54 6.03 1.51 4.61
N PRO A 55 6.10 2.42 3.62
CA PRO A 55 6.25 3.84 3.90
C PRO A 55 4.97 4.41 4.53
N VAL A 56 5.15 5.38 5.43
CA VAL A 56 4.06 6.12 6.07
C VAL A 56 4.08 7.55 5.57
N PHE A 57 2.92 8.10 5.23
CA PHE A 57 2.74 9.46 4.76
C PHE A 57 1.85 10.23 5.75
N SER A 58 2.15 11.51 5.96
CA SER A 58 1.38 12.39 6.86
C SER A 58 0.55 13.42 6.10
N PHE A 59 0.13 13.11 4.88
CA PHE A 59 -0.63 14.04 4.04
C PHE A 59 -1.97 14.46 4.67
N GLU A 60 -2.60 13.59 5.44
CA GLU A 60 -3.83 13.88 6.18
C GLU A 60 -3.64 14.97 7.26
N LYS A 61 -2.42 15.10 7.79
CA LYS A 61 -2.07 16.05 8.86
C LYS A 61 -1.63 17.41 8.34
N ILE A 62 -1.23 17.51 7.08
CA ILE A 62 -0.68 18.71 6.46
C ILE A 62 -1.63 19.21 5.38
N ARG A 63 -2.49 20.16 5.73
CA ARG A 63 -3.41 20.78 4.77
C ARG A 63 -2.65 21.50 3.66
N GLY A 64 -3.08 21.35 2.41
CA GLY A 64 -2.47 21.98 1.26
C GLY A 64 -1.14 21.38 0.77
N ALA A 65 -0.63 20.32 1.42
CA ALA A 65 0.57 19.64 0.93
C ALA A 65 0.33 18.99 -0.43
N ASP A 66 1.34 19.03 -1.29
CA ASP A 66 1.33 18.26 -2.53
C ASP A 66 1.44 16.76 -2.23
N ILE A 67 0.38 16.04 -2.56
CA ILE A 67 0.24 14.60 -2.32
C ILE A 67 0.73 13.74 -3.48
N SER A 68 1.13 14.34 -4.60
CA SER A 68 1.66 13.62 -5.74
C SER A 68 3.00 12.99 -5.39
N LEU A 69 3.15 11.70 -5.67
CA LEU A 69 4.43 11.00 -5.52
C LEU A 69 5.29 11.26 -6.76
N GLY A 70 6.58 11.44 -6.53
CA GLY A 70 7.59 11.69 -7.55
C GLY A 70 8.93 11.10 -7.11
N PRO A 71 10.04 11.49 -7.74
CA PRO A 71 11.37 10.99 -7.39
C PRO A 71 11.83 11.41 -5.99
N GLU A 72 11.22 12.45 -5.43
CA GLU A 72 11.53 12.94 -4.09
C GLU A 72 10.85 12.09 -3.01
N MET A 73 11.58 11.84 -1.92
CA MET A 73 11.02 11.14 -0.77
C MET A 73 10.02 12.03 -0.01
N LYS A 74 8.74 11.66 -0.01
CA LYS A 74 7.67 12.35 0.73
C LYS A 74 7.19 11.56 1.97
N SER A 75 7.71 10.36 2.20
CA SER A 75 7.35 9.57 3.37
C SER A 75 7.90 10.20 4.65
N THR A 76 7.09 10.24 5.70
CA THR A 76 7.43 10.77 7.02
C THR A 76 7.85 9.70 8.01
N GLY A 77 7.61 8.44 7.69
CA GLY A 77 7.95 7.29 8.50
C GLY A 77 7.95 5.99 7.71
N GLU A 78 8.23 4.92 8.41
CA GLU A 78 8.15 3.55 7.91
C GLU A 78 7.55 2.66 8.99
N CYS A 79 6.79 1.64 8.61
CA CYS A 79 6.32 0.62 9.53
C CYS A 79 6.74 -0.77 9.05
N LEU A 80 6.76 -1.71 9.97
CA LEU A 80 7.07 -3.11 9.76
C LEU A 80 5.80 -3.94 9.94
N GLY A 81 5.41 -4.69 8.91
CA GLY A 81 4.51 -5.82 9.02
C GLY A 81 5.32 -7.11 9.07
N ILE A 82 5.06 -7.98 10.05
CA ILE A 82 5.77 -9.24 10.19
C ILE A 82 4.78 -10.38 10.49
N ALA A 83 4.92 -11.48 9.78
CA ALA A 83 4.10 -12.67 9.94
C ALA A 83 4.76 -13.90 9.29
N LYS A 84 4.16 -15.09 9.49
CA LYS A 84 4.63 -16.31 8.80
C LYS A 84 4.25 -16.36 7.32
N THR A 85 3.25 -15.57 6.90
CA THR A 85 2.81 -15.50 5.51
C THR A 85 2.92 -14.07 4.96
N PHE A 86 3.19 -13.94 3.67
CA PHE A 86 3.25 -12.64 3.00
C PHE A 86 1.94 -11.85 3.11
N GLY A 87 0.79 -12.52 2.93
CA GLY A 87 -0.52 -11.87 3.00
C GLY A 87 -0.76 -11.21 4.35
N GLU A 88 -0.49 -11.93 5.45
CA GLU A 88 -0.66 -11.38 6.79
C GLU A 88 0.38 -10.30 7.12
N ALA A 89 1.65 -10.49 6.73
CA ALA A 89 2.70 -9.48 6.92
C ALA A 89 2.36 -8.18 6.18
N LEU A 90 1.90 -8.27 4.93
CA LEU A 90 1.47 -7.13 4.13
C LEU A 90 0.24 -6.44 4.75
N TYR A 91 -0.74 -7.21 5.21
CA TYR A 91 -1.92 -6.68 5.89
C TYR A 91 -1.55 -5.88 7.15
N LYS A 92 -0.66 -6.42 7.98
CA LYS A 92 -0.13 -5.70 9.16
C LYS A 92 0.64 -4.44 8.78
N ALA A 93 1.40 -4.48 7.68
CA ALA A 93 2.09 -3.31 7.16
C ALA A 93 1.11 -2.22 6.70
N PHE A 94 0.02 -2.58 6.03
CA PHE A 94 -1.05 -1.64 5.68
C PHE A 94 -1.67 -1.01 6.93
N LEU A 95 -2.00 -1.80 7.93
CA LEU A 95 -2.53 -1.29 9.21
C LEU A 95 -1.54 -0.33 9.90
N GLY A 96 -0.27 -0.72 9.96
CA GLY A 96 0.79 0.11 10.53
C GLY A 96 1.03 1.41 9.77
N ALA A 97 0.77 1.43 8.47
CA ALA A 97 0.82 2.63 7.63
C ALA A 97 -0.43 3.53 7.76
N GLY A 98 -1.42 3.15 8.56
CA GLY A 98 -2.64 3.90 8.78
C GLY A 98 -3.74 3.63 7.76
N ILE A 99 -3.58 2.61 6.90
CA ILE A 99 -4.64 2.19 5.98
C ILE A 99 -5.76 1.56 6.79
N LYS A 100 -6.95 2.18 6.71
CA LYS A 100 -8.11 1.75 7.47
C LYS A 100 -8.70 0.47 6.88
N LEU A 101 -9.23 -0.37 7.77
CA LEU A 101 -9.98 -1.55 7.37
C LEU A 101 -11.26 -1.18 6.61
N PRO A 102 -11.69 -2.00 5.65
CA PRO A 102 -12.95 -1.78 4.94
C PRO A 102 -14.11 -1.81 5.92
N ARG A 103 -14.93 -0.76 5.88
CA ARG A 103 -16.11 -0.59 6.71
C ARG A 103 -17.39 -0.94 5.96
N PHE A 104 -17.49 -0.49 4.72
CA PHE A 104 -18.68 -0.62 3.89
C PHE A 104 -18.50 -1.62 2.75
N LYS A 105 -17.27 -1.99 2.43
CA LYS A 105 -16.90 -2.77 1.25
C LYS A 105 -17.34 -2.13 -0.07
N ASN A 106 -17.30 -0.81 -0.13
CA ASN A 106 -17.55 -0.03 -1.34
C ASN A 106 -16.23 0.54 -1.85
N MET A 107 -15.97 0.41 -3.14
CA MET A 107 -14.77 0.93 -3.77
C MET A 107 -15.06 1.67 -5.06
N ILE A 108 -14.20 2.61 -5.39
CA ILE A 108 -14.14 3.24 -6.70
C ILE A 108 -12.95 2.68 -7.46
N MET A 109 -13.17 2.30 -8.71
CA MET A 109 -12.12 1.88 -9.63
C MET A 109 -12.17 2.72 -10.89
N THR A 110 -11.08 3.42 -11.19
CA THR A 110 -10.91 4.15 -12.43
C THR A 110 -9.49 3.93 -12.94
N VAL A 111 -9.37 3.31 -14.10
CA VAL A 111 -8.13 2.78 -14.61
C VAL A 111 -8.02 3.14 -16.09
N ARG A 112 -6.83 3.53 -16.53
CA ARG A 112 -6.53 3.78 -17.94
C ARG A 112 -6.71 2.51 -18.77
N ASP A 113 -6.91 2.67 -20.06
CA ASP A 113 -7.28 1.56 -20.98
C ASP A 113 -6.23 0.44 -21.02
N GLU A 114 -4.95 0.79 -20.92
CA GLU A 114 -3.83 -0.17 -20.95
C GLU A 114 -3.86 -1.15 -19.77
N ASP A 115 -4.33 -0.71 -18.61
CA ASP A 115 -4.37 -1.51 -17.37
C ASP A 115 -5.75 -2.16 -17.14
N GLN A 116 -6.73 -2.00 -18.04
CA GLN A 116 -8.06 -2.59 -17.91
C GLN A 116 -8.06 -4.13 -17.78
N PRO A 117 -7.24 -4.90 -18.51
CA PRO A 117 -7.21 -6.35 -18.33
C PRO A 117 -6.86 -6.78 -16.91
N GLU A 118 -5.86 -6.12 -16.30
CA GLU A 118 -5.49 -6.37 -14.90
C GLU A 118 -6.55 -5.88 -13.92
N ALA A 119 -7.16 -4.72 -14.19
CA ALA A 119 -8.25 -4.17 -13.40
C ALA A 119 -9.47 -5.12 -13.35
N VAL A 120 -9.77 -5.82 -14.44
CA VAL A 120 -10.83 -6.83 -14.50
C VAL A 120 -10.50 -8.01 -13.57
N GLU A 121 -9.26 -8.51 -13.60
CA GLU A 121 -8.85 -9.59 -12.69
C GLU A 121 -8.97 -9.17 -11.23
N ILE A 122 -8.43 -8.00 -10.90
CA ILE A 122 -8.46 -7.43 -9.54
C ILE A 122 -9.90 -7.18 -9.12
N GLY A 123 -10.72 -6.59 -9.97
CA GLY A 123 -12.14 -6.30 -9.72
C GLY A 123 -12.94 -7.56 -9.40
N ARG A 124 -12.73 -8.64 -10.17
CA ARG A 124 -13.36 -9.95 -9.90
C ARG A 124 -13.02 -10.49 -8.52
N ARG A 125 -11.80 -10.33 -8.09
CA ARG A 125 -11.34 -10.77 -6.76
C ARG A 125 -11.96 -9.93 -5.66
N PHE A 126 -12.03 -8.60 -5.82
CA PHE A 126 -12.72 -7.71 -4.87
C PHE A 126 -14.22 -8.01 -4.79
N GLU A 127 -14.90 -8.22 -5.92
CA GLU A 127 -16.31 -8.64 -5.97
C GLU A 127 -16.53 -9.94 -5.19
N LYS A 128 -15.65 -10.93 -5.39
CA LYS A 128 -15.72 -12.24 -4.71
C LYS A 128 -15.65 -12.14 -3.19
N ILE A 129 -14.89 -11.19 -2.66
CA ILE A 129 -14.83 -10.93 -1.20
C ILE A 129 -15.88 -9.93 -0.72
N GLY A 130 -16.83 -9.58 -1.58
CA GLY A 130 -18.03 -8.82 -1.26
C GLY A 130 -17.91 -7.31 -1.40
N TYR A 131 -16.96 -6.80 -2.18
CA TYR A 131 -16.91 -5.38 -2.51
C TYR A 131 -17.92 -5.03 -3.61
N HIS A 132 -18.58 -3.89 -3.43
CA HIS A 132 -19.33 -3.21 -4.47
C HIS A 132 -18.41 -2.23 -5.20
N ILE A 133 -18.36 -2.36 -6.54
CA ILE A 133 -17.44 -1.58 -7.37
C ILE A 133 -18.21 -0.48 -8.09
N PHE A 134 -17.83 0.77 -7.84
CA PHE A 134 -18.19 1.92 -8.66
C PHE A 134 -17.05 2.21 -9.63
N ALA A 135 -17.35 2.51 -10.88
CA ALA A 135 -16.29 2.74 -11.87
C ALA A 135 -16.70 3.80 -12.90
N THR A 136 -15.73 4.56 -13.40
CA THR A 136 -15.99 5.47 -14.52
C THR A 136 -16.34 4.68 -15.78
N SER A 137 -17.07 5.30 -16.71
CA SER A 137 -17.74 4.64 -17.84
C SER A 137 -16.86 3.65 -18.62
N GLY A 138 -15.60 3.98 -18.92
CA GLY A 138 -14.68 3.08 -19.62
C GLY A 138 -14.33 1.86 -18.80
N THR A 139 -13.93 2.06 -17.55
CA THR A 139 -13.60 0.98 -16.61
C THR A 139 -14.82 0.14 -16.28
N ALA A 140 -16.01 0.76 -16.06
CA ALA A 140 -17.25 0.04 -15.79
C ALA A 140 -17.66 -0.86 -16.95
N ARG A 141 -17.50 -0.38 -18.19
CA ARG A 141 -17.76 -1.17 -19.39
C ARG A 141 -16.85 -2.39 -19.44
N ALA A 142 -15.54 -2.21 -19.30
CA ALA A 142 -14.59 -3.32 -19.35
C ALA A 142 -14.86 -4.37 -18.26
N LEU A 143 -15.18 -3.93 -17.03
CA LEU A 143 -15.54 -4.83 -15.93
C LEU A 143 -16.82 -5.61 -16.24
N ASN A 144 -17.91 -4.94 -16.67
CA ASN A 144 -19.20 -5.56 -16.92
C ASN A 144 -19.16 -6.51 -18.15
N GLU A 145 -18.44 -6.16 -19.22
CA GLU A 145 -18.21 -7.04 -20.38
C GLU A 145 -17.47 -8.33 -19.98
N ALA A 146 -16.59 -8.24 -19.00
CA ALA A 146 -15.89 -9.39 -18.43
C ALA A 146 -16.67 -10.15 -17.33
N GLY A 147 -17.93 -9.77 -17.06
CA GLY A 147 -18.81 -10.40 -16.07
C GLY A 147 -18.55 -9.99 -14.62
N VAL A 148 -17.82 -8.90 -14.38
CA VAL A 148 -17.61 -8.31 -13.05
C VAL A 148 -18.61 -7.18 -12.87
N LYS A 149 -19.44 -7.24 -11.82
CA LYS A 149 -20.49 -6.24 -11.57
C LYS A 149 -19.90 -4.90 -11.14
N ALA A 150 -20.01 -3.89 -11.97
CA ALA A 150 -19.57 -2.54 -11.68
C ALA A 150 -20.69 -1.53 -11.95
N THR A 151 -20.96 -0.65 -11.00
CA THR A 151 -21.91 0.45 -11.15
C THR A 151 -21.22 1.63 -11.81
N PRO A 152 -21.69 2.08 -12.98
CA PRO A 152 -21.11 3.25 -13.63
C PRO A 152 -21.30 4.51 -12.78
N VAL A 153 -20.27 5.34 -12.70
CA VAL A 153 -20.29 6.64 -12.05
C VAL A 153 -19.74 7.72 -12.98
N ARG A 154 -20.30 8.91 -12.90
CA ARG A 154 -19.83 10.07 -13.67
C ARG A 154 -18.44 10.54 -13.18
N LYS A 155 -17.64 11.08 -14.10
CA LYS A 155 -16.37 11.74 -13.74
C LYS A 155 -16.61 12.99 -12.92
N ILE A 156 -15.57 13.50 -12.25
CA ILE A 156 -15.63 14.67 -11.37
C ILE A 156 -16.08 15.97 -12.05
N GLU A 157 -15.86 16.10 -13.35
CA GLU A 157 -16.23 17.26 -14.16
C GLU A 157 -17.69 17.24 -14.62
N GLN A 158 -18.39 16.13 -14.40
CA GLN A 158 -19.78 15.95 -14.83
C GLN A 158 -20.75 16.30 -13.69
N GLU A 159 -22.02 16.51 -14.07
CA GLU A 159 -23.08 16.81 -13.10
C GLU A 159 -23.22 15.73 -12.03
N SER A 160 -23.62 16.16 -10.82
CA SER A 160 -23.97 15.26 -9.70
C SER A 160 -25.19 14.37 -10.06
N PRO A 161 -25.23 13.09 -9.62
CA PRO A 161 -24.22 12.42 -8.77
C PRO A 161 -22.99 11.98 -9.59
N ASN A 162 -21.82 12.24 -9.06
CA ASN A 162 -20.54 11.89 -9.67
C ASN A 162 -19.58 11.24 -8.67
N LEU A 163 -18.37 10.95 -9.08
CA LEU A 163 -17.33 10.29 -8.27
C LEU A 163 -17.02 11.05 -6.97
N MET A 164 -17.07 12.39 -7.00
CA MET A 164 -16.81 13.20 -5.80
C MET A 164 -17.90 13.05 -4.75
N ASP A 165 -19.16 12.94 -5.17
CA ASP A 165 -20.28 12.75 -4.23
C ASP A 165 -20.14 11.43 -3.46
N LEU A 166 -19.59 10.39 -4.10
CA LEU A 166 -19.31 9.12 -3.44
C LEU A 166 -18.19 9.24 -2.41
N ILE A 167 -17.10 9.95 -2.74
CA ILE A 167 -15.98 10.15 -1.82
C ILE A 167 -16.42 11.00 -0.63
N LEU A 168 -17.04 12.13 -0.87
CA LEU A 168 -17.49 13.07 0.16
C LEU A 168 -18.65 12.49 1.02
N GLY A 169 -19.41 11.55 0.47
CA GLY A 169 -20.49 10.86 1.17
C GLY A 169 -20.02 9.87 2.24
N HIS A 170 -18.71 9.70 2.46
CA HIS A 170 -18.11 8.81 3.46
C HIS A 170 -18.60 7.35 3.41
N LYS A 171 -18.99 6.85 2.22
CA LYS A 171 -19.46 5.48 2.00
C LYS A 171 -18.50 4.62 1.22
N ILE A 172 -17.33 5.15 0.90
CA ILE A 172 -16.27 4.48 0.14
C ILE A 172 -15.11 4.16 1.08
N ASP A 173 -14.57 2.96 0.98
CA ASP A 173 -13.42 2.50 1.76
C ASP A 173 -12.11 2.61 0.98
N LEU A 174 -12.19 2.49 -0.35
CA LEU A 174 -11.02 2.37 -1.22
C LEU A 174 -11.27 3.05 -2.56
N VAL A 175 -10.28 3.78 -3.03
CA VAL A 175 -10.20 4.29 -4.40
C VAL A 175 -8.98 3.69 -5.08
N ILE A 176 -9.16 3.00 -6.19
CA ILE A 176 -8.11 2.61 -7.12
C ILE A 176 -8.18 3.60 -8.28
N TYR A 177 -7.18 4.50 -8.34
CA TYR A 177 -7.12 5.54 -9.35
C TYR A 177 -5.80 5.46 -10.13
N ILE A 178 -5.86 4.96 -11.37
CA ILE A 178 -4.72 4.81 -12.26
C ILE A 178 -5.01 5.63 -13.52
N PRO A 179 -4.57 6.90 -13.56
CA PRO A 179 -4.89 7.81 -14.65
C PRO A 179 -4.09 7.50 -15.92
N ALA A 180 -4.66 7.86 -17.06
CA ALA A 180 -3.88 7.99 -18.29
C ALA A 180 -2.86 9.16 -18.15
N GLN A 181 -1.84 9.17 -19.00
CA GLN A 181 -0.88 10.27 -19.04
C GLN A 181 -1.53 11.54 -19.64
N GLY A 182 -1.22 12.70 -19.09
CA GLY A 182 -1.68 14.00 -19.57
C GLY A 182 -2.03 14.99 -18.45
N ALA A 183 -2.01 16.29 -18.77
CA ALA A 183 -2.21 17.36 -17.78
C ALA A 183 -3.62 17.39 -17.16
N GLU A 184 -4.66 17.09 -17.95
CA GLU A 184 -6.04 17.01 -17.45
C GLU A 184 -6.19 15.89 -16.42
N HIS A 185 -5.68 14.71 -16.76
CA HIS A 185 -5.72 13.55 -15.86
C HIS A 185 -4.91 13.76 -14.59
N ALA A 186 -3.84 14.55 -14.65
CA ALA A 186 -3.05 14.93 -13.48
C ALA A 186 -3.86 15.81 -12.52
N ARG A 187 -4.65 16.77 -13.05
CA ARG A 187 -5.51 17.66 -12.25
C ARG A 187 -6.63 16.87 -11.56
N ASP A 188 -7.34 16.05 -12.30
CA ASP A 188 -8.41 15.22 -11.76
C ASP A 188 -7.87 14.28 -10.67
N GLY A 189 -6.74 13.67 -10.95
CA GLY A 189 -6.06 12.80 -10.00
C GLY A 189 -5.67 13.53 -8.72
N PHE A 190 -5.21 14.77 -8.81
CA PHE A 190 -4.91 15.58 -7.63
C PHE A 190 -6.18 15.81 -6.79
N ILE A 191 -7.28 16.22 -7.42
CA ILE A 191 -8.55 16.50 -6.76
C ILE A 191 -9.09 15.23 -6.07
N ILE A 192 -9.11 14.10 -6.77
CA ILE A 192 -9.59 12.82 -6.23
C ILE A 192 -8.75 12.40 -5.02
N ARG A 193 -7.42 12.36 -5.16
CA ARG A 193 -6.53 11.96 -4.07
C ARG A 193 -6.63 12.89 -2.88
N ARG A 194 -6.72 14.19 -3.11
CA ARG A 194 -6.81 15.18 -2.04
C ARG A 194 -8.08 14.99 -1.23
N ASN A 195 -9.23 14.93 -1.87
CA ASN A 195 -10.51 14.75 -1.20
C ASN A 195 -10.62 13.38 -0.51
N ALA A 196 -10.11 12.34 -1.13
CA ALA A 196 -10.08 11.01 -0.51
C ALA A 196 -9.25 11.00 0.79
N ILE A 197 -8.06 11.62 0.78
CA ILE A 197 -7.23 11.74 1.99
C ILE A 197 -7.93 12.56 3.07
N GLU A 198 -8.53 13.70 2.72
CA GLU A 198 -9.25 14.55 3.66
C GLU A 198 -10.47 13.87 4.27
N THR A 199 -11.13 12.99 3.54
CA THR A 199 -12.26 12.19 4.02
C THR A 199 -11.84 10.86 4.67
N GLY A 200 -10.53 10.58 4.70
CA GLY A 200 -9.96 9.36 5.28
C GLY A 200 -10.23 8.11 4.45
N VAL A 201 -10.44 8.26 3.14
CA VAL A 201 -10.56 7.17 2.18
C VAL A 201 -9.18 6.79 1.66
N ASN A 202 -8.89 5.49 1.61
CA ASN A 202 -7.62 5.00 1.09
C ASN A 202 -7.56 5.12 -0.43
N VAL A 203 -6.41 5.57 -0.95
CA VAL A 203 -6.19 5.69 -2.40
C VAL A 203 -4.98 4.88 -2.82
N LEU A 204 -5.16 4.03 -3.82
CA LEU A 204 -4.08 3.32 -4.49
C LEU A 204 -3.92 3.87 -5.90
N THR A 205 -2.68 4.15 -6.28
CA THR A 205 -2.34 4.77 -7.56
C THR A 205 -1.49 3.87 -8.46
N ALA A 206 -1.28 2.62 -8.05
CA ALA A 206 -0.55 1.61 -8.80
C ALA A 206 -1.33 0.29 -8.80
N ILE A 207 -1.40 -0.36 -9.96
CA ILE A 207 -2.12 -1.61 -10.14
C ILE A 207 -1.50 -2.75 -9.32
N ASP A 208 -0.17 -2.77 -9.22
CA ASP A 208 0.56 -3.76 -8.41
C ASP A 208 0.22 -3.67 -6.92
N THR A 209 0.06 -2.45 -6.40
CA THR A 209 -0.36 -2.23 -5.01
C THR A 209 -1.79 -2.72 -4.80
N ALA A 210 -2.68 -2.50 -5.76
CA ALA A 210 -4.06 -3.00 -5.71
C ALA A 210 -4.10 -4.53 -5.73
N ARG A 211 -3.28 -5.16 -6.58
CA ARG A 211 -3.11 -6.62 -6.64
C ARG A 211 -2.55 -7.18 -5.32
N ALA A 212 -1.56 -6.54 -4.75
CA ALA A 212 -0.99 -6.93 -3.48
C ALA A 212 -2.01 -6.81 -2.33
N LEU A 213 -2.79 -5.73 -2.30
CA LEU A 213 -3.85 -5.54 -1.30
C LEU A 213 -4.90 -6.64 -1.38
N ILE A 214 -5.46 -6.92 -2.57
CA ILE A 214 -6.49 -7.96 -2.70
C ILE A 214 -5.93 -9.34 -2.34
N THR A 215 -4.70 -9.65 -2.73
CA THR A 215 -4.02 -10.89 -2.35
C THR A 215 -3.90 -11.02 -0.83
N SER A 216 -3.58 -9.95 -0.15
CA SER A 216 -3.52 -9.90 1.31
C SER A 216 -4.89 -10.12 1.94
N LEU A 217 -5.95 -9.45 1.44
CA LEU A 217 -7.30 -9.56 1.99
C LEU A 217 -7.93 -10.95 1.80
N GLU A 218 -7.65 -11.63 0.69
CA GLU A 218 -8.15 -12.97 0.43
C GLU A 218 -7.50 -14.05 1.31
N ASN A 219 -6.24 -13.85 1.67
CA ASN A 219 -5.43 -14.86 2.36
C ASN A 219 -5.24 -14.58 3.86
N THR A 220 -5.89 -13.54 4.39
CA THR A 220 -5.73 -13.15 5.77
C THR A 220 -7.06 -13.20 6.53
N ASP A 221 -7.13 -14.03 7.55
CA ASP A 221 -8.25 -13.96 8.51
C ASP A 221 -8.01 -12.79 9.47
N ILE A 222 -8.65 -11.66 9.18
CA ILE A 222 -8.52 -10.40 9.94
C ILE A 222 -8.85 -10.58 11.43
N LYS A 223 -9.68 -11.57 11.76
CA LYS A 223 -10.08 -11.85 13.15
C LYS A 223 -9.06 -12.69 13.92
N LYS A 224 -8.10 -13.28 13.21
CA LYS A 224 -7.11 -14.22 13.76
C LYS A 224 -5.67 -13.82 13.44
N LEU A 225 -5.39 -12.50 13.44
CA LEU A 225 -4.01 -12.04 13.23
C LEU A 225 -3.09 -12.58 14.32
N THR A 226 -1.94 -13.11 13.89
CA THR A 226 -0.92 -13.59 14.84
C THR A 226 -0.19 -12.43 15.49
N LEU A 227 0.07 -12.54 16.80
CA LEU A 227 0.96 -11.60 17.49
C LEU A 227 2.37 -12.19 17.51
N ILE A 228 3.34 -11.38 17.13
CA ILE A 228 4.77 -11.74 17.16
C ILE A 228 5.48 -10.71 18.01
N ASP A 229 6.18 -11.20 19.02
CA ASP A 229 7.06 -10.34 19.82
C ASP A 229 8.32 -10.04 19.02
N ILE A 230 8.41 -8.79 18.58
CA ILE A 230 9.54 -8.31 17.75
C ILE A 230 10.88 -8.34 18.50
N ALA A 231 10.87 -8.41 19.83
CA ALA A 231 12.10 -8.52 20.63
C ALA A 231 12.70 -9.93 20.60
N THR A 232 11.88 -10.94 20.28
CA THR A 232 12.27 -12.35 20.26
C THR A 232 12.43 -12.91 18.84
N VAL A 233 12.19 -12.11 17.80
CA VAL A 233 12.45 -12.49 16.41
C VAL A 233 13.96 -12.62 16.20
N GLN A 234 14.40 -13.85 15.97
CA GLN A 234 15.79 -14.21 15.66
C GLN A 234 15.87 -14.83 14.27
#